data_5c55bc61c32d32487a6de7a913c7dafd
#
_entry.id   5c55bc61c32d32487a6de7a913c7dafd
#
_cell.length_a   1.000
_cell.length_b   1.000
_cell.length_c   1.000
_cell.angle_alpha   90.00
_cell.angle_beta   90.00
_cell.angle_gamma   90.00
#
_symmetry.space_group_name_H-M   'P 1'
#
loop_
_entity.id
_entity.type
_entity.pdbx_description
1 polymer ?
#
loop_
_entity_poly.entity_id
_entity_poly.type
_entity_poly.pdbx_seq_one_letter_code
_entity_poly.pdbx_strand_id
1 'polypeptide(L)'
;KKMQEFLSECFKRDIQVILASGDEYVKNPNVDKDTPLADIQFHESTRGTHTTQSSLEWSTDYHPMKEYFRYIAHLFENVPPLSEQEVIERDYRDKVQAPLQPLADNLESATYEVFEKDDSKYDAYEDAIELALLDIKDTVSDIIRVAVVGAGRGPLVKATINAAVKASVSNRLKVYVVEKNPNAVHTLRHRAQSENWAAVNAEIFHSDGRIWEAPEKCDVLVSELLGSFGDNELSPECLDGAQRCLKPETGISIPQEYTSYLAPMTGAAVHQACSSTVSRDLDLKAK
;
A
#
# COMPACT_ATOMS: atom_id res chain seq x y z
N LYS A 1 -22.96 10.27 -23.22
CA LYS A 1 -21.65 10.52 -22.60
C LYS A 1 -21.72 10.41 -21.07
N LYS A 2 -22.51 11.23 -20.35
CA LYS A 2 -22.60 11.17 -18.87
C LYS A 2 -23.06 9.80 -18.33
N MET A 3 -24.01 9.15 -18.97
CA MET A 3 -24.47 7.80 -18.59
C MET A 3 -23.36 6.76 -18.79
N GLN A 4 -22.61 6.86 -19.86
CA GLN A 4 -21.49 5.96 -20.12
C GLN A 4 -20.36 6.15 -19.10
N GLU A 5 -20.05 7.40 -18.75
CA GLU A 5 -19.09 7.73 -17.69
C GLU A 5 -19.57 7.16 -16.33
N PHE A 6 -20.83 7.35 -15.98
CA PHE A 6 -21.43 6.78 -14.77
C PHE A 6 -21.34 5.26 -14.72
N LEU A 7 -21.76 4.58 -15.81
CA LEU A 7 -21.70 3.12 -15.87
C LEU A 7 -20.25 2.61 -15.83
N SER A 8 -19.31 3.30 -16.48
CA SER A 8 -17.89 2.97 -16.42
C SER A 8 -17.38 3.01 -14.97
N GLU A 9 -17.73 4.04 -14.20
CA GLU A 9 -17.37 4.13 -12.79
C GLU A 9 -18.05 3.04 -11.94
N CYS A 10 -19.33 2.75 -12.22
CA CYS A 10 -20.04 1.66 -11.54
C CYS A 10 -19.35 0.30 -11.76
N PHE A 11 -18.97 0.00 -12.99
CA PHE A 11 -18.33 -1.27 -13.33
C PHE A 11 -16.88 -1.38 -12.83
N LYS A 12 -16.15 -0.28 -12.77
CA LYS A 12 -14.84 -0.23 -12.12
C LYS A 12 -14.91 -0.58 -10.64
N ARG A 13 -16.06 -0.34 -10.01
CA ARG A 13 -16.32 -0.62 -8.59
C ARG A 13 -17.02 -1.95 -8.33
N ASP A 14 -17.00 -2.86 -9.28
CA ASP A 14 -17.66 -4.19 -9.18
C ASP A 14 -19.16 -4.13 -8.81
N ILE A 15 -19.87 -3.09 -9.24
CA ILE A 15 -21.32 -3.00 -9.06
C ILE A 15 -21.99 -4.03 -9.99
N GLN A 16 -22.57 -5.06 -9.38
CA GLN A 16 -23.12 -6.20 -10.09
C GLN A 16 -24.60 -6.04 -10.48
N VAL A 17 -25.30 -5.07 -9.89
CA VAL A 17 -26.74 -4.90 -10.11
C VAL A 17 -27.06 -3.45 -10.43
N ILE A 18 -27.77 -3.24 -11.55
CA ILE A 18 -28.33 -1.95 -11.92
C ILE A 18 -29.84 -2.09 -11.96
N LEU A 19 -30.51 -1.36 -11.06
CA LEU A 19 -31.96 -1.25 -11.07
C LEU A 19 -32.35 0.00 -11.88
N ALA A 20 -33.04 -0.20 -13.01
CA ALA A 20 -33.61 0.88 -13.78
C ALA A 20 -35.12 0.90 -13.53
N SER A 21 -35.62 2.00 -12.98
CA SER A 21 -37.07 2.25 -12.89
C SER A 21 -37.43 3.41 -13.85
N GLY A 22 -38.51 3.26 -14.56
CA GLY A 22 -39.03 4.31 -15.42
C GLY A 22 -40.49 4.58 -15.07
N ASP A 23 -40.81 5.79 -14.66
CA ASP A 23 -42.18 6.20 -14.35
C ASP A 23 -42.96 6.65 -15.59
N GLU A 24 -42.24 6.96 -16.67
CA GLU A 24 -42.84 7.36 -17.95
C GLU A 24 -42.52 6.33 -19.03
N TYR A 25 -43.38 5.33 -19.14
CA TYR A 25 -43.41 4.47 -20.32
C TYR A 25 -43.98 5.24 -21.52
N VAL A 26 -43.33 5.15 -22.67
CA VAL A 26 -44.03 5.36 -23.91
C VAL A 26 -45.14 4.32 -23.93
N LYS A 27 -46.37 4.75 -23.70
CA LYS A 27 -47.53 3.86 -23.56
C LYS A 27 -47.68 3.04 -24.84
N ASN A 28 -47.22 1.80 -24.78
CA ASN A 28 -47.65 0.82 -25.73
C ASN A 28 -49.04 0.33 -25.28
N PRO A 29 -50.09 0.59 -26.05
CA PRO A 29 -51.47 0.25 -25.68
C PRO A 29 -51.72 -1.24 -25.47
N ASN A 30 -50.79 -2.10 -25.84
CA ASN A 30 -50.92 -3.55 -25.82
C ASN A 30 -50.16 -4.26 -24.68
N VAL A 31 -49.60 -3.51 -23.69
CA VAL A 31 -48.86 -4.11 -22.58
C VAL A 31 -49.68 -3.95 -21.30
N ASP A 32 -49.97 -5.07 -20.65
CA ASP A 32 -50.63 -5.11 -19.36
C ASP A 32 -49.79 -4.49 -18.26
N LYS A 33 -50.40 -3.63 -17.42
CA LYS A 33 -49.74 -2.87 -16.38
C LYS A 33 -49.25 -3.71 -15.21
N ASP A 34 -49.71 -4.95 -15.10
CA ASP A 34 -49.45 -5.83 -13.98
C ASP A 34 -48.36 -6.89 -14.26
N THR A 35 -47.59 -6.75 -15.34
CA THR A 35 -46.45 -7.65 -15.57
C THR A 35 -45.33 -7.33 -14.58
N PRO A 36 -44.96 -8.25 -13.68
CA PRO A 36 -43.86 -8.01 -12.73
C PRO A 36 -42.58 -7.75 -13.49
N LEU A 37 -41.84 -6.74 -13.04
CA LEU A 37 -40.43 -6.55 -13.44
C LEU A 37 -39.68 -7.84 -13.03
N ALA A 38 -39.24 -8.64 -13.99
CA ALA A 38 -38.40 -9.77 -13.70
C ALA A 38 -37.06 -9.25 -13.14
N ASP A 39 -36.68 -9.78 -11.98
CA ASP A 39 -35.38 -9.51 -11.39
C ASP A 39 -34.30 -9.87 -12.39
N ILE A 40 -33.59 -8.87 -12.87
CA ILE A 40 -32.48 -9.06 -13.78
C ILE A 40 -31.28 -9.44 -12.92
N GLN A 41 -31.05 -10.74 -12.73
CA GLN A 41 -29.86 -11.24 -12.08
C GLN A 41 -28.74 -11.36 -13.12
N PHE A 42 -27.68 -10.56 -12.96
CA PHE A 42 -26.43 -10.80 -13.64
C PHE A 42 -25.68 -11.91 -12.91
N HIS A 43 -25.59 -13.09 -13.48
CA HIS A 43 -24.69 -14.12 -12.99
C HIS A 43 -23.25 -13.70 -13.23
N GLU A 44 -22.43 -13.89 -12.21
CA GLU A 44 -20.99 -13.71 -12.22
C GLU A 44 -20.37 -14.35 -13.47
N SER A 45 -20.02 -13.54 -14.46
CA SER A 45 -19.15 -13.95 -15.53
C SER A 45 -17.74 -13.95 -14.95
N THR A 46 -17.28 -15.10 -14.47
CA THR A 46 -15.85 -15.33 -14.29
C THR A 46 -15.16 -14.96 -15.59
N ARG A 47 -14.36 -13.89 -15.58
CA ARG A 47 -13.46 -13.51 -16.67
C ARG A 47 -12.35 -14.57 -16.78
N GLY A 48 -12.70 -15.73 -17.31
CA GLY A 48 -11.80 -16.78 -17.74
C GLY A 48 -12.19 -17.09 -19.18
N THR A 49 -11.32 -16.73 -20.10
CA THR A 49 -11.24 -17.24 -21.48
C THR A 49 -12.19 -18.41 -21.78
N HIS A 50 -13.40 -18.12 -22.24
CA HIS A 50 -14.16 -18.93 -23.18
C HIS A 50 -15.47 -18.21 -23.45
N THR A 51 -15.64 -17.79 -24.70
CA THR A 51 -16.89 -17.38 -25.30
C THR A 51 -17.92 -18.51 -25.18
N THR A 52 -18.69 -18.49 -24.11
CA THR A 52 -19.97 -19.15 -24.08
C THR A 52 -21.01 -18.06 -24.26
N GLN A 53 -21.59 -18.01 -25.46
CA GLN A 53 -22.85 -17.35 -25.66
C GLN A 53 -23.83 -17.91 -24.64
N SER A 54 -24.07 -17.20 -23.54
CA SER A 54 -25.24 -17.42 -22.72
C SER A 54 -26.41 -16.95 -23.54
N SER A 55 -27.12 -17.91 -24.17
CA SER A 55 -28.42 -17.67 -24.71
C SER A 55 -29.35 -17.31 -23.56
N LEU A 56 -29.51 -16.04 -23.29
CA LEU A 56 -30.63 -15.52 -22.53
C LEU A 56 -31.87 -15.75 -23.40
N GLU A 57 -32.55 -16.88 -23.21
CA GLU A 57 -33.85 -17.12 -23.76
C GLU A 57 -34.84 -16.18 -23.07
N TRP A 58 -35.06 -15.04 -23.67
CA TRP A 58 -36.13 -14.12 -23.30
C TRP A 58 -37.44 -14.66 -23.86
N SER A 59 -38.47 -14.68 -23.02
CA SER A 59 -39.83 -14.93 -23.53
C SER A 59 -40.14 -13.97 -24.67
N THR A 60 -40.89 -14.43 -25.64
CA THR A 60 -41.22 -13.70 -26.86
C THR A 60 -42.04 -12.43 -26.61
N ASP A 61 -42.39 -12.16 -25.36
CA ASP A 61 -43.26 -11.03 -25.01
C ASP A 61 -42.45 -9.73 -24.94
N TYR A 62 -42.97 -8.71 -25.61
CA TYR A 62 -42.38 -7.38 -25.63
C TYR A 62 -42.52 -6.72 -24.26
N HIS A 63 -41.39 -6.52 -23.59
CA HIS A 63 -41.33 -5.75 -22.32
C HIS A 63 -40.93 -4.30 -22.62
N PRO A 64 -41.66 -3.28 -22.07
CA PRO A 64 -41.39 -1.86 -22.37
C PRO A 64 -39.95 -1.43 -22.04
N MET A 65 -39.31 -2.06 -21.04
CA MET A 65 -37.93 -1.76 -20.62
C MET A 65 -36.87 -2.45 -21.49
N LYS A 66 -37.26 -3.28 -22.49
CA LYS A 66 -36.29 -4.06 -23.27
C LYS A 66 -35.28 -3.19 -24.02
N GLU A 67 -35.72 -2.05 -24.55
CA GLU A 67 -34.85 -1.15 -25.28
C GLU A 67 -33.85 -0.44 -24.34
N TYR A 68 -34.29 -0.09 -23.12
CA TYR A 68 -33.41 0.45 -22.10
C TYR A 68 -32.37 -0.58 -21.64
N PHE A 69 -32.81 -1.82 -21.47
CA PHE A 69 -31.90 -2.91 -21.14
C PHE A 69 -30.85 -3.14 -22.24
N ARG A 70 -31.27 -3.19 -23.51
CA ARG A 70 -30.35 -3.31 -24.63
C ARG A 70 -29.36 -2.17 -24.70
N TYR A 71 -29.82 -0.95 -24.41
CA TYR A 71 -28.93 0.22 -24.35
C TYR A 71 -27.93 0.12 -23.22
N ILE A 72 -28.35 -0.29 -22.04
CA ILE A 72 -27.44 -0.51 -20.89
C ILE A 72 -26.44 -1.63 -21.21
N ALA A 73 -26.89 -2.74 -21.76
CA ALA A 73 -26.02 -3.83 -22.18
C ALA A 73 -24.97 -3.37 -23.22
N HIS A 74 -25.42 -2.61 -24.21
CA HIS A 74 -24.51 -2.01 -25.19
C HIS A 74 -23.48 -1.08 -24.56
N LEU A 75 -23.88 -0.25 -23.59
CA LEU A 75 -22.94 0.61 -22.87
C LEU A 75 -21.93 -0.21 -22.06
N PHE A 76 -22.39 -1.29 -21.43
CA PHE A 76 -21.53 -2.20 -20.69
C PHE A 76 -20.48 -2.89 -21.58
N GLU A 77 -20.91 -3.41 -22.72
CA GLU A 77 -20.02 -4.07 -23.68
C GLU A 77 -18.95 -3.12 -24.25
N ASN A 78 -19.25 -1.81 -24.25
CA ASN A 78 -18.34 -0.77 -24.75
C ASN A 78 -17.58 -0.04 -23.64
N VAL A 79 -17.61 -0.52 -22.39
CA VAL A 79 -16.78 0.01 -21.32
C VAL A 79 -15.31 -0.36 -21.60
N PRO A 80 -14.39 0.61 -21.60
CA PRO A 80 -12.97 0.31 -21.78
C PRO A 80 -12.48 -0.71 -20.72
N PRO A 81 -11.55 -1.60 -21.08
CA PRO A 81 -10.94 -2.50 -20.11
C PRO A 81 -10.23 -1.69 -19.02
N LEU A 82 -10.12 -2.27 -17.85
CA LEU A 82 -9.36 -1.68 -16.77
C LEU A 82 -7.88 -1.51 -17.19
N SER A 83 -7.28 -0.41 -16.80
CA SER A 83 -5.83 -0.22 -16.90
C SER A 83 -5.10 -1.22 -16.00
N GLU A 84 -3.81 -1.45 -16.22
CA GLU A 84 -2.99 -2.33 -15.39
C GLU A 84 -3.03 -1.90 -13.92
N GLN A 85 -2.95 -0.61 -13.66
CA GLN A 85 -3.06 -0.06 -12.31
C GLN A 85 -4.42 -0.36 -11.68
N GLU A 86 -5.52 -0.13 -12.40
CA GLU A 86 -6.87 -0.41 -11.91
C GLU A 86 -7.11 -1.91 -11.64
N VAL A 87 -6.46 -2.79 -12.41
CA VAL A 87 -6.51 -4.25 -12.16
C VAL A 87 -5.80 -4.59 -10.84
N ILE A 88 -4.65 -3.99 -10.58
CA ILE A 88 -3.90 -4.20 -9.33
C ILE A 88 -4.69 -3.66 -8.13
N GLU A 89 -5.23 -2.45 -8.26
CA GLU A 89 -5.96 -1.79 -7.18
C GLU A 89 -7.31 -2.45 -6.87
N ARG A 90 -7.94 -3.15 -7.82
CA ARG A 90 -9.27 -3.72 -7.68
C ARG A 90 -9.42 -4.59 -6.43
N ASP A 91 -8.42 -5.40 -6.12
CA ASP A 91 -8.46 -6.33 -5.00
C ASP A 91 -8.32 -5.65 -3.63
N TYR A 92 -7.91 -4.38 -3.63
CA TYR A 92 -7.74 -3.55 -2.42
C TYR A 92 -8.86 -2.54 -2.22
N ARG A 93 -9.74 -2.36 -3.20
CA ARG A 93 -10.88 -1.43 -3.11
C ARG A 93 -11.94 -1.95 -2.14
N ASP A 94 -12.59 -1.02 -1.45
CA ASP A 94 -13.66 -1.27 -0.46
C ASP A 94 -13.27 -2.27 0.65
N LYS A 95 -11.97 -2.41 0.94
CA LYS A 95 -11.46 -3.25 2.02
C LYS A 95 -10.71 -2.40 3.04
N VAL A 96 -10.92 -2.70 4.32
CA VAL A 96 -10.08 -2.18 5.40
C VAL A 96 -8.90 -3.13 5.55
N GLN A 97 -7.70 -2.62 5.36
CA GLN A 97 -6.48 -3.38 5.64
C GLN A 97 -6.16 -3.28 7.13
N ALA A 98 -5.86 -4.42 7.76
CA ALA A 98 -5.25 -4.42 9.07
C ALA A 98 -3.79 -3.94 8.90
N PRO A 99 -3.36 -2.92 9.64
CA PRO A 99 -1.98 -2.47 9.57
C PRO A 99 -1.04 -3.58 10.07
N LEU A 100 0.12 -3.69 9.44
CA LEU A 100 1.20 -4.50 9.98
C LEU A 100 1.67 -3.92 11.31
N GLN A 101 2.17 -4.78 12.19
CA GLN A 101 2.68 -4.41 13.50
C GLN A 101 4.14 -4.88 13.67
N PRO A 102 5.10 -4.30 12.91
CA PRO A 102 6.49 -4.77 12.93
C PRO A 102 7.13 -4.65 14.31
N LEU A 103 6.63 -3.75 15.14
CA LEU A 103 7.12 -3.56 16.51
C LEU A 103 6.66 -4.67 17.47
N ALA A 104 5.42 -5.15 17.32
CA ALA A 104 4.87 -6.23 18.11
C ALA A 104 5.29 -7.61 17.58
N ASP A 105 5.30 -7.76 16.25
CA ASP A 105 5.51 -9.03 15.59
C ASP A 105 6.88 -9.11 14.90
N ASN A 106 7.33 -10.33 14.65
CA ASN A 106 8.46 -10.59 13.77
C ASN A 106 7.92 -10.93 12.38
N LEU A 107 8.01 -9.98 11.47
CA LEU A 107 7.52 -10.17 10.11
C LEU A 107 8.24 -11.33 9.40
N GLU A 108 7.50 -12.04 8.56
CA GLU A 108 8.04 -13.10 7.74
C GLU A 108 8.91 -12.55 6.59
N SER A 109 9.86 -13.36 6.13
CA SER A 109 10.77 -12.98 5.04
C SER A 109 10.04 -12.60 3.75
N ALA A 110 8.90 -13.26 3.46
CA ALA A 110 8.08 -12.96 2.29
C ALA A 110 7.46 -11.55 2.34
N THR A 111 7.13 -11.05 3.54
CA THR A 111 6.61 -9.68 3.72
C THR A 111 7.67 -8.64 3.37
N TYR A 112 8.91 -8.84 3.85
CA TYR A 112 10.03 -7.97 3.46
C TYR A 112 10.30 -8.01 1.96
N GLU A 113 10.16 -9.16 1.31
CA GLU A 113 10.34 -9.29 -0.13
C GLU A 113 9.31 -8.45 -0.91
N VAL A 114 8.09 -8.34 -0.41
CA VAL A 114 7.08 -7.46 -1.01
C VAL A 114 7.49 -6.00 -0.89
N PHE A 115 7.99 -5.58 0.27
CA PHE A 115 8.48 -4.20 0.45
C PHE A 115 9.66 -3.86 -0.46
N GLU A 116 10.58 -4.82 -0.63
CA GLU A 116 11.77 -4.66 -1.45
C GLU A 116 11.48 -4.55 -2.97
N LYS A 117 10.25 -4.84 -3.41
CA LYS A 117 9.82 -4.64 -4.81
C LYS A 117 9.49 -3.19 -5.17
N ASP A 118 9.42 -2.31 -4.19
CA ASP A 118 9.21 -0.88 -4.41
C ASP A 118 10.55 -0.19 -4.69
N ASP A 119 11.07 -0.39 -5.90
CA ASP A 119 12.35 0.19 -6.32
C ASP A 119 12.33 1.71 -6.19
N SER A 120 11.22 2.38 -6.54
CA SER A 120 11.09 3.83 -6.47
C SER A 120 11.33 4.39 -5.07
N LYS A 121 10.86 3.67 -4.04
CA LYS A 121 11.09 4.04 -2.65
C LYS A 121 12.58 3.98 -2.30
N TYR A 122 13.23 2.87 -2.60
CA TYR A 122 14.63 2.68 -2.25
C TYR A 122 15.58 3.55 -3.07
N ASP A 123 15.26 3.84 -4.32
CA ASP A 123 15.98 4.82 -5.14
C ASP A 123 15.90 6.22 -4.51
N ALA A 124 14.71 6.64 -4.05
CA ALA A 124 14.53 7.92 -3.37
C ALA A 124 15.31 7.99 -2.04
N TYR A 125 15.39 6.88 -1.28
CA TYR A 125 16.25 6.81 -0.09
C TYR A 125 17.73 6.90 -0.46
N GLU A 126 18.18 6.20 -1.51
CA GLU A 126 19.57 6.25 -1.97
C GLU A 126 19.97 7.67 -2.35
N ASP A 127 19.11 8.37 -3.11
CA ASP A 127 19.34 9.76 -3.51
C ASP A 127 19.36 10.71 -2.30
N ALA A 128 18.45 10.55 -1.35
CA ALA A 128 18.43 11.38 -0.15
C ALA A 128 19.68 11.15 0.72
N ILE A 129 20.13 9.91 0.86
CA ILE A 129 21.35 9.58 1.60
C ILE A 129 22.58 10.15 0.87
N GLU A 130 22.64 10.05 -0.47
CA GLU A 130 23.72 10.65 -1.25
C GLU A 130 23.82 12.15 -1.00
N LEU A 131 22.72 12.88 -1.10
CA LEU A 131 22.67 14.32 -0.84
C LEU A 131 23.15 14.64 0.59
N ALA A 132 22.66 13.92 1.59
CA ALA A 132 23.11 14.11 2.97
C ALA A 132 24.62 13.88 3.13
N LEU A 133 25.15 12.83 2.51
CA LEU A 133 26.60 12.56 2.53
C LEU A 133 27.41 13.63 1.80
N LEU A 134 26.91 14.17 0.72
CA LEU A 134 27.54 15.29 0.00
C LEU A 134 27.57 16.57 0.86
N ASP A 135 26.52 16.85 1.60
CA ASP A 135 26.43 18.02 2.47
C ASP A 135 27.44 17.97 3.62
N ILE A 136 27.68 16.77 4.16
CA ILE A 136 28.53 16.63 5.36
C ILE A 136 29.98 16.23 5.06
N LYS A 137 30.31 15.75 3.85
CA LYS A 137 31.62 15.16 3.54
C LYS A 137 32.81 16.10 3.80
N ASP A 138 32.61 17.40 3.65
CA ASP A 138 33.66 18.41 3.81
C ASP A 138 33.69 18.96 5.25
N THR A 139 32.62 18.80 6.01
CA THR A 139 32.52 19.24 7.40
C THR A 139 32.93 18.15 8.39
N VAL A 140 32.71 16.88 8.04
CA VAL A 140 33.18 15.73 8.82
C VAL A 140 34.55 15.32 8.32
N SER A 141 35.60 15.63 9.06
CA SER A 141 36.99 15.37 8.65
C SER A 141 37.44 13.92 8.82
N ASP A 142 36.74 13.13 9.62
CA ASP A 142 37.07 11.75 9.97
C ASP A 142 36.03 10.76 9.41
N ILE A 143 35.66 9.76 10.15
CA ILE A 143 34.66 8.74 9.80
C ILE A 143 33.25 9.32 9.81
N ILE A 144 32.51 9.11 8.74
CA ILE A 144 31.08 9.40 8.63
C ILE A 144 30.32 8.19 9.16
N ARG A 145 29.49 8.40 10.17
CA ARG A 145 28.74 7.34 10.84
C ARG A 145 27.27 7.42 10.46
N VAL A 146 26.76 6.34 9.90
CA VAL A 146 25.36 6.20 9.51
C VAL A 146 24.73 5.09 10.33
N ALA A 147 23.60 5.38 10.98
CA ALA A 147 22.77 4.37 11.62
C ALA A 147 21.59 4.02 10.71
N VAL A 148 21.38 2.75 10.42
CA VAL A 148 20.20 2.22 9.74
C VAL A 148 19.37 1.48 10.78
N VAL A 149 18.24 2.06 11.18
CA VAL A 149 17.36 1.53 12.23
C VAL A 149 16.10 0.92 11.61
N GLY A 150 15.77 -0.31 12.00
CA GLY A 150 14.74 -1.11 11.34
C GLY A 150 15.24 -1.60 9.98
N ALA A 151 16.43 -2.17 9.95
CA ALA A 151 17.12 -2.51 8.71
C ALA A 151 16.42 -3.59 7.88
N GLY A 152 15.51 -4.36 8.49
CA GLY A 152 14.84 -5.48 7.83
C GLY A 152 15.84 -6.46 7.21
N ARG A 153 15.67 -6.78 5.95
CA ARG A 153 16.62 -7.63 5.20
C ARG A 153 17.79 -6.85 4.58
N GLY A 154 17.88 -5.52 4.81
CA GLY A 154 19.02 -4.69 4.46
C GLY A 154 18.92 -3.86 3.18
N PRO A 155 17.74 -3.55 2.63
CA PRO A 155 17.67 -2.72 1.43
C PRO A 155 18.22 -1.30 1.67
N LEU A 156 17.94 -0.69 2.82
CA LEU A 156 18.49 0.62 3.18
C LEU A 156 20.01 0.58 3.46
N VAL A 157 20.54 -0.55 3.93
CA VAL A 157 21.99 -0.72 4.05
C VAL A 157 22.65 -0.70 2.67
N LYS A 158 22.05 -1.40 1.72
CA LYS A 158 22.51 -1.39 0.32
C LYS A 158 22.44 0.03 -0.27
N ALA A 159 21.31 0.73 -0.10
CA ALA A 159 21.14 2.12 -0.54
C ALA A 159 22.22 3.03 0.07
N THR A 160 22.50 2.87 1.37
CA THR A 160 23.56 3.64 2.07
C THR A 160 24.94 3.38 1.47
N ILE A 161 25.27 2.12 1.17
CA ILE A 161 26.54 1.76 0.56
C ILE A 161 26.66 2.36 -0.85
N ASN A 162 25.62 2.25 -1.65
CA ASN A 162 25.58 2.81 -3.00
C ASN A 162 25.73 4.33 -2.97
N ALA A 163 24.96 5.00 -2.11
CA ALA A 163 25.04 6.45 -1.90
C ALA A 163 26.46 6.90 -1.51
N ALA A 164 27.13 6.14 -0.64
CA ALA A 164 28.50 6.45 -0.24
C ALA A 164 29.52 6.28 -1.38
N VAL A 165 29.28 5.34 -2.30
CA VAL A 165 30.08 5.20 -3.53
C VAL A 165 29.87 6.41 -4.43
N LYS A 166 28.62 6.82 -4.68
CA LYS A 166 28.29 8.00 -5.48
C LYS A 166 28.88 9.28 -4.89
N ALA A 167 28.77 9.47 -3.58
CA ALA A 167 29.33 10.62 -2.88
C ALA A 167 30.88 10.57 -2.72
N SER A 168 31.52 9.45 -3.08
CA SER A 168 32.97 9.21 -2.98
C SER A 168 33.50 9.24 -1.53
N VAL A 169 32.71 8.70 -0.58
CA VAL A 169 33.05 8.67 0.86
C VAL A 169 33.10 7.25 1.45
N SER A 170 33.02 6.20 0.62
CA SER A 170 32.97 4.80 1.06
C SER A 170 34.12 4.40 1.98
N ASN A 171 35.32 4.94 1.75
CA ASN A 171 36.52 4.65 2.56
C ASN A 171 36.49 5.29 3.95
N ARG A 172 35.56 6.20 4.20
CA ARG A 172 35.35 6.90 5.46
C ARG A 172 34.00 6.55 6.11
N LEU A 173 33.28 5.59 5.56
CA LEU A 173 31.96 5.21 6.04
C LEU A 173 32.05 4.18 7.15
N LYS A 174 31.22 4.33 8.17
CA LYS A 174 30.88 3.31 9.15
C LYS A 174 29.36 3.21 9.28
N VAL A 175 28.82 1.99 9.15
CA VAL A 175 27.37 1.76 9.20
C VAL A 175 27.00 0.93 10.40
N TYR A 176 26.14 1.44 11.25
CA TYR A 176 25.48 0.70 12.30
C TYR A 176 24.12 0.20 11.82
N VAL A 177 23.95 -1.11 11.76
CA VAL A 177 22.76 -1.77 11.24
C VAL A 177 21.97 -2.35 12.41
N VAL A 178 20.80 -1.79 12.71
CA VAL A 178 20.01 -2.15 13.89
C VAL A 178 18.71 -2.81 13.46
N GLU A 179 18.47 -4.04 13.92
CA GLU A 179 17.27 -4.80 13.61
C GLU A 179 16.86 -5.65 14.81
N LYS A 180 15.56 -5.65 15.14
CA LYS A 180 15.03 -6.43 16.27
C LYS A 180 14.59 -7.84 15.87
N ASN A 181 14.15 -8.03 14.61
CA ASN A 181 13.65 -9.30 14.12
C ASN A 181 14.80 -10.29 13.93
N PRO A 182 14.87 -11.39 14.70
CA PRO A 182 15.98 -12.34 14.62
C PRO A 182 16.08 -13.01 13.24
N ASN A 183 14.97 -13.18 12.54
CA ASN A 183 14.97 -13.77 11.20
C ASN A 183 15.61 -12.81 10.18
N ALA A 184 15.28 -11.53 10.26
CA ALA A 184 15.90 -10.50 9.43
C ALA A 184 17.39 -10.34 9.75
N VAL A 185 17.77 -10.36 11.04
CA VAL A 185 19.19 -10.34 11.47
C VAL A 185 19.99 -11.50 10.88
N HIS A 186 19.38 -12.69 10.75
CA HIS A 186 20.05 -13.82 10.11
C HIS A 186 20.35 -13.52 8.64
N THR A 187 19.38 -12.96 7.93
CA THR A 187 19.53 -12.54 6.52
C THR A 187 20.59 -11.43 6.38
N LEU A 188 20.57 -10.43 7.27
CA LEU A 188 21.57 -9.34 7.29
C LEU A 188 22.99 -9.88 7.43
N ARG A 189 23.21 -10.82 8.33
CA ARG A 189 24.54 -11.45 8.53
C ARG A 189 25.01 -12.20 7.29
N HIS A 190 24.11 -12.90 6.61
CA HIS A 190 24.42 -13.58 5.36
C HIS A 190 24.77 -12.55 4.25
N ARG A 191 23.97 -11.50 4.10
CA ARG A 191 24.22 -10.43 3.10
C ARG A 191 25.52 -9.68 3.39
N ALA A 192 25.81 -9.38 4.65
CA ALA A 192 27.06 -8.74 5.03
C ALA A 192 28.30 -9.51 4.57
N GLN A 193 28.24 -10.83 4.55
CA GLN A 193 29.33 -11.67 4.01
C GLN A 193 29.34 -11.72 2.49
N SER A 194 28.19 -11.96 1.87
CA SER A 194 28.08 -12.12 0.41
C SER A 194 28.29 -10.81 -0.37
N GLU A 195 27.91 -9.68 0.20
CA GLU A 195 28.00 -8.35 -0.40
C GLU A 195 29.19 -7.53 0.12
N ASN A 196 30.07 -8.16 0.91
CA ASN A 196 31.29 -7.54 1.47
C ASN A 196 31.07 -6.21 2.22
N TRP A 197 30.10 -6.18 3.11
CA TRP A 197 29.82 -4.97 3.92
C TRP A 197 30.95 -4.58 4.86
N ALA A 198 31.92 -5.46 5.08
CA ALA A 198 33.14 -5.16 5.81
C ALA A 198 33.93 -3.99 5.17
N ALA A 199 33.81 -3.78 3.85
CA ALA A 199 34.45 -2.68 3.15
C ALA A 199 34.00 -1.29 3.61
N VAL A 200 32.80 -1.19 4.21
CA VAL A 200 32.23 0.04 4.78
C VAL A 200 32.11 -0.03 6.30
N ASN A 201 32.85 -0.93 6.95
CA ASN A 201 32.81 -1.15 8.40
C ASN A 201 31.40 -1.30 8.96
N ALA A 202 30.55 -2.08 8.29
CA ALA A 202 29.19 -2.31 8.75
C ALA A 202 29.15 -3.24 9.98
N GLU A 203 28.46 -2.80 11.00
CA GLU A 203 28.28 -3.50 12.28
C GLU A 203 26.79 -3.79 12.50
N ILE A 204 26.42 -5.07 12.72
CA ILE A 204 25.03 -5.50 12.87
C ILE A 204 24.69 -5.69 14.35
N PHE A 205 23.67 -4.98 14.82
CA PHE A 205 23.13 -5.05 16.16
C PHE A 205 21.75 -5.72 16.14
N HIS A 206 21.63 -6.84 16.83
CA HIS A 206 20.33 -7.45 17.11
C HIS A 206 19.73 -6.74 18.32
N SER A 207 18.99 -5.67 18.09
CA SER A 207 18.44 -4.82 19.14
C SER A 207 17.18 -4.11 18.68
N ASP A 208 16.33 -3.75 19.63
CA ASP A 208 15.23 -2.83 19.41
C ASP A 208 15.78 -1.40 19.30
N GLY A 209 15.42 -0.69 18.24
CA GLY A 209 15.89 0.69 17.99
C GLY A 209 15.54 1.68 19.09
N ARG A 210 14.46 1.41 19.84
CA ARG A 210 14.01 2.27 20.96
C ARG A 210 15.01 2.30 22.13
N ILE A 211 15.70 1.20 22.36
CA ILE A 211 16.62 1.02 23.49
C ILE A 211 18.08 0.86 23.07
N TRP A 212 18.33 0.77 21.74
CA TRP A 212 19.69 0.65 21.23
C TRP A 212 20.51 1.90 21.53
N GLU A 213 21.71 1.69 22.02
CA GLU A 213 22.70 2.75 22.26
C GLU A 213 23.82 2.62 21.24
N ALA A 214 23.99 3.65 20.43
CA ALA A 214 25.05 3.69 19.45
C ALA A 214 26.41 3.75 20.15
N PRO A 215 27.44 2.98 19.75
CA PRO A 215 28.78 3.07 20.27
C PRO A 215 29.38 4.47 20.15
N GLU A 216 29.03 5.19 19.10
CA GLU A 216 29.45 6.57 18.84
C GLU A 216 28.27 7.34 18.21
N LYS A 217 28.25 8.66 18.37
CA LYS A 217 27.24 9.52 17.77
C LYS A 217 27.31 9.47 16.23
N CYS A 218 26.18 9.37 15.60
CA CYS A 218 26.02 9.27 14.17
C CYS A 218 25.79 10.62 13.51
N ASP A 219 26.26 10.75 12.28
CA ASP A 219 26.02 11.91 11.42
C ASP A 219 24.66 11.80 10.75
N VAL A 220 24.26 10.58 10.36
CA VAL A 220 23.01 10.32 9.67
C VAL A 220 22.28 9.14 10.33
N LEU A 221 20.98 9.27 10.51
CA LEU A 221 20.03 8.20 10.88
C LEU A 221 19.13 7.94 9.70
N VAL A 222 19.10 6.71 9.22
CA VAL A 222 18.23 6.26 8.14
C VAL A 222 17.23 5.26 8.69
N SER A 223 15.96 5.43 8.40
CA SER A 223 14.91 4.51 8.82
C SER A 223 13.76 4.47 7.83
N GLU A 224 13.10 3.32 7.71
CA GLU A 224 11.82 3.17 7.06
C GLU A 224 10.91 2.39 8.02
N LEU A 225 10.10 3.14 8.77
CA LEU A 225 9.27 2.66 9.89
C LEU A 225 7.83 3.20 9.74
N LEU A 226 7.47 3.65 8.55
CA LEU A 226 6.18 4.29 8.27
C LEU A 226 5.18 3.27 7.74
N GLY A 227 3.99 3.26 8.32
CA GLY A 227 2.86 2.55 7.76
C GLY A 227 2.07 3.39 6.76
N SER A 228 0.95 2.86 6.29
CA SER A 228 0.08 3.52 5.30
C SER A 228 -0.49 4.88 5.74
N PHE A 229 -0.49 5.17 7.03
CA PHE A 229 -0.87 6.47 7.62
C PHE A 229 0.31 7.15 8.34
N GLY A 230 1.54 6.73 8.13
CA GLY A 230 2.71 7.21 8.83
C GLY A 230 2.87 6.54 10.20
N ASP A 231 2.21 7.03 11.23
CA ASP A 231 2.37 6.62 12.62
C ASP A 231 1.81 5.23 12.97
N ASN A 232 1.01 4.64 12.11
CA ASN A 232 0.30 3.39 12.43
C ASN A 232 1.21 2.15 12.61
N GLU A 233 2.50 2.28 12.31
CA GLU A 233 3.54 1.28 12.65
C GLU A 233 4.47 1.76 13.78
N LEU A 234 4.06 2.79 14.52
CA LEU A 234 4.74 3.34 15.69
C LEU A 234 6.13 3.93 15.39
N SER A 235 6.24 4.60 14.24
CA SER A 235 7.47 5.31 13.85
C SER A 235 7.91 6.37 14.88
N PRO A 236 7.01 7.21 15.43
CA PRO A 236 7.40 8.20 16.44
C PRO A 236 8.01 7.56 17.67
N GLU A 237 7.45 6.47 18.18
CA GLU A 237 7.94 5.76 19.36
C GLU A 237 9.32 5.13 19.11
N CYS A 238 9.53 4.62 17.90
CA CYS A 238 10.83 4.07 17.52
C CYS A 238 11.89 5.16 17.40
N LEU A 239 11.56 6.27 16.76
CA LEU A 239 12.49 7.37 16.51
C LEU A 239 12.77 8.20 17.74
N ASP A 240 11.84 8.33 18.69
CA ASP A 240 12.11 8.96 19.99
C ASP A 240 13.29 8.30 20.69
N GLY A 241 13.36 6.98 20.65
CA GLY A 241 14.50 6.22 21.14
C GLY A 241 15.74 6.32 20.26
N ALA A 242 15.58 6.07 18.95
CA ALA A 242 16.69 5.93 18.02
C ALA A 242 17.43 7.26 17.76
N GLN A 243 16.74 8.40 17.71
CA GLN A 243 17.36 9.71 17.44
C GLN A 243 18.44 10.10 18.43
N ARG A 244 18.48 9.47 19.62
CA ARG A 244 19.55 9.66 20.58
C ARG A 244 20.93 9.29 20.03
N CYS A 245 21.00 8.47 18.99
CA CYS A 245 22.25 8.15 18.32
C CYS A 245 22.85 9.33 17.54
N LEU A 246 22.02 10.30 17.11
CA LEU A 246 22.46 11.42 16.31
C LEU A 246 23.36 12.40 17.07
N LYS A 247 24.26 13.04 16.35
CA LYS A 247 24.99 14.21 16.85
C LYS A 247 24.02 15.35 17.11
N PRO A 248 24.10 16.04 18.25
CA PRO A 248 23.31 17.23 18.50
C PRO A 248 23.56 18.29 17.41
N GLU A 249 22.51 18.98 16.98
CA GLU A 249 22.52 20.11 16.05
C GLU A 249 22.94 19.79 14.59
N THR A 250 23.77 18.77 14.35
CA THR A 250 24.32 18.47 13.03
C THR A 250 23.88 17.12 12.48
N GLY A 251 23.24 16.29 13.30
CA GLY A 251 22.73 14.99 12.88
C GLY A 251 21.55 15.11 11.93
N ILE A 252 21.55 14.31 10.86
CA ILE A 252 20.52 14.29 9.84
C ILE A 252 19.67 13.04 10.00
N SER A 253 18.35 13.18 10.01
CA SER A 253 17.40 12.06 9.98
C SER A 253 16.80 11.91 8.58
N ILE A 254 16.74 10.69 8.06
CA ILE A 254 16.12 10.34 6.78
C ILE A 254 15.10 9.22 7.04
N PRO A 255 13.79 9.49 6.87
CA PRO A 255 13.21 10.78 6.48
C PRO A 255 13.32 11.82 7.60
N GLN A 256 13.27 13.09 7.20
CA GLN A 256 13.25 14.21 8.14
C GLN A 256 11.83 14.52 8.60
N GLU A 257 10.87 14.39 7.68
CA GLU A 257 9.45 14.63 7.92
C GLU A 257 8.60 13.72 7.04
N TYR A 258 7.36 13.56 7.41
CA TYR A 258 6.34 12.93 6.58
C TYR A 258 4.99 13.61 6.79
N THR A 259 4.09 13.45 5.84
CA THR A 259 2.76 14.04 5.89
C THR A 259 1.70 12.97 5.66
N SER A 260 0.80 12.82 6.63
CA SER A 260 -0.36 11.93 6.50
C SER A 260 -1.53 12.65 5.84
N TYR A 261 -2.21 11.96 4.93
CA TYR A 261 -3.35 12.50 4.20
C TYR A 261 -4.61 11.73 4.52
N LEU A 262 -5.72 12.44 4.67
CA LEU A 262 -7.05 11.89 4.84
C LEU A 262 -7.91 12.25 3.65
N ALA A 263 -8.61 11.26 3.09
CA ALA A 263 -9.62 11.46 2.06
C ALA A 263 -10.93 10.77 2.46
N PRO A 264 -12.08 11.45 2.39
CA PRO A 264 -13.36 10.79 2.59
C PRO A 264 -13.61 9.83 1.43
N MET A 265 -14.09 8.63 1.76
CA MET A 265 -14.42 7.62 0.77
C MET A 265 -15.83 7.07 1.00
N THR A 266 -16.46 6.59 -0.06
CA THR A 266 -17.70 5.83 0.01
C THR A 266 -17.43 4.38 -0.38
N GLY A 267 -17.67 3.46 0.53
CA GLY A 267 -17.51 2.02 0.29
C GLY A 267 -18.69 1.26 0.88
N ALA A 268 -19.48 0.60 0.05
CA ALA A 268 -20.70 -0.10 0.50
C ALA A 268 -20.35 -1.26 1.44
N ALA A 269 -19.34 -2.05 1.13
CA ALA A 269 -18.89 -3.17 1.94
C ALA A 269 -18.36 -2.73 3.31
N VAL A 270 -17.55 -1.68 3.34
CA VAL A 270 -17.00 -1.10 4.57
C VAL A 270 -18.12 -0.53 5.45
N HIS A 271 -19.04 0.23 4.84
CA HIS A 271 -20.21 0.77 5.55
C HIS A 271 -21.06 -0.34 6.17
N GLN A 272 -21.35 -1.40 5.43
CA GLN A 272 -22.13 -2.54 5.92
C GLN A 272 -21.41 -3.26 7.06
N ALA A 273 -20.12 -3.47 6.96
CA ALA A 273 -19.32 -4.10 8.02
C ALA A 273 -19.35 -3.26 9.31
N CYS A 274 -19.12 -1.95 9.22
CA CYS A 274 -19.19 -1.04 10.36
C CYS A 274 -20.59 -0.99 10.98
N SER A 275 -21.64 -0.89 10.17
CA SER A 275 -23.02 -0.83 10.64
C SER A 275 -23.44 -2.12 11.35
N SER A 276 -23.03 -3.29 10.86
CA SER A 276 -23.31 -4.57 11.48
C SER A 276 -22.63 -4.75 12.84
N THR A 277 -21.43 -4.20 13.00
CA THR A 277 -20.68 -4.22 14.27
C THR A 277 -21.34 -3.33 15.31
N VAL A 278 -21.70 -2.11 14.94
CA VAL A 278 -22.41 -1.16 15.84
C VAL A 278 -23.74 -1.74 16.32
N SER A 279 -24.50 -2.39 15.43
CA SER A 279 -25.77 -3.03 15.80
C SER A 279 -25.57 -4.15 16.83
N ARG A 280 -24.53 -4.98 16.67
CA ARG A 280 -24.20 -6.05 17.63
C ARG A 280 -23.82 -5.50 19.01
N ASP A 281 -23.04 -4.43 19.05
CA ASP A 281 -22.63 -3.82 20.32
C ASP A 281 -23.79 -3.13 21.05
N LEU A 282 -24.75 -2.58 20.32
CA LEU A 282 -25.97 -2.02 20.90
C LEU A 282 -26.87 -3.12 21.48
N ASP A 283 -27.02 -4.26 20.78
CA ASP A 283 -27.78 -5.41 21.27
C ASP A 283 -27.15 -6.07 22.50
N LEU A 284 -25.83 -6.07 22.62
CA LEU A 284 -25.09 -6.58 23.78
C LEU A 284 -25.22 -5.66 25.01
N LYS A 285 -25.39 -4.35 24.80
CA LYS A 285 -25.64 -3.37 25.90
C LYS A 285 -27.09 -3.28 26.34
N ALA A 286 -28.01 -3.80 25.54
CA ALA A 286 -29.44 -3.81 25.83
C ALA A 286 -29.91 -5.08 26.58
N LYS A 287 -29.04 -6.05 26.81
CA LYS A 287 -29.20 -7.24 27.65
C LYS A 287 -28.46 -7.11 28.96
#